data_4582c0cd53cfd4aed78d87b7e40e9db5
#
_entry.id   4582c0cd53cfd4aed78d87b7e40e9db5
#
_cell.length_a   1.000
_cell.length_b   1.000
_cell.length_c   1.000
_cell.angle_alpha   90.00
_cell.angle_beta   90.00
_cell.angle_gamma   90.00
#
_symmetry.space_group_name_H-M   'P 1'
#
loop_
_entity.id
_entity.type
_entity.pdbx_description
1 polymer ?
#
loop_
_entity_poly.entity_id
_entity_poly.type
_entity_poly.pdbx_seq_one_letter_code
_entity_poly.pdbx_strand_id
1 'polypeptide(L)'
;MGSEMKQTTADACVVEMRHISKVFPGVKALEDVSFDLRPGEVHVLMGENGAGKSTLLKVIAGVFKPTEGSVVHKGKIVPLLELGAGFDRQYTGAENIYLYGAMLGYSKEFLEARYDEIVEFSELGSFIDVPVKNYSSGMRARLGFSVATIVEPDILILDEVLSVGDAKFRKKCENRIQSMFDKGVTVIFVSHSTSQVLRMCNKGILLEQGRLIAQGDVEDVVSVYEAKMSENE
;
A
#
# COMPACT_ATOMS: atom_id res chain seq x y z
N MET A 1 45.81 -19.52 -1.90
CA MET A 1 44.49 -20.17 -1.92
C MET A 1 43.57 -19.33 -1.07
N GLY A 2 42.91 -18.36 -1.71
CA GLY A 2 41.99 -17.47 -1.05
C GLY A 2 40.63 -18.11 -1.01
N SER A 3 40.08 -18.22 0.18
CA SER A 3 38.69 -18.62 0.42
C SER A 3 37.80 -17.42 0.09
N GLU A 4 37.19 -17.42 -1.07
CA GLU A 4 36.00 -16.56 -1.37
C GLU A 4 34.88 -16.96 -0.41
N MET A 5 34.72 -16.19 0.64
CA MET A 5 33.51 -16.23 1.44
C MET A 5 32.35 -15.80 0.54
N LYS A 6 31.47 -16.75 0.23
CA LYS A 6 30.17 -16.50 -0.36
C LYS A 6 29.44 -15.48 0.53
N GLN A 7 29.33 -14.24 0.03
CA GLN A 7 28.41 -13.27 0.57
C GLN A 7 26.98 -13.83 0.41
N THR A 8 26.43 -14.26 1.51
CA THR A 8 25.06 -14.77 1.63
C THR A 8 24.09 -13.60 1.42
N THR A 9 23.24 -13.74 0.49
CA THR A 9 21.90 -13.23 0.14
C THR A 9 21.12 -12.31 1.12
N ALA A 10 21.75 -11.63 2.07
CA ALA A 10 21.13 -10.62 2.95
C ALA A 10 20.88 -9.28 2.24
N ASP A 11 21.26 -9.13 0.95
CA ASP A 11 21.22 -7.86 0.21
C ASP A 11 19.91 -7.64 -0.59
N ALA A 12 18.89 -8.45 -0.39
CA ALA A 12 17.73 -8.48 -1.25
C ALA A 12 16.44 -7.92 -0.63
N CYS A 13 16.44 -7.35 0.58
CA CYS A 13 15.21 -6.76 1.14
C CYS A 13 14.93 -5.37 0.51
N VAL A 14 13.65 -5.13 0.13
CA VAL A 14 13.17 -3.82 -0.32
C VAL A 14 12.56 -3.01 0.82
N VAL A 15 12.06 -3.68 1.86
CA VAL A 15 11.68 -3.06 3.14
C VAL A 15 12.26 -3.89 4.26
N GLU A 16 12.86 -3.24 5.24
CA GLU A 16 13.34 -3.85 6.46
C GLU A 16 12.83 -3.05 7.66
N MET A 17 12.12 -3.72 8.54
CA MET A 17 11.62 -3.16 9.79
C MET A 17 12.27 -3.87 10.98
N ARG A 18 12.81 -3.10 11.92
CA ARG A 18 13.49 -3.64 13.10
C ARG A 18 12.97 -2.97 14.36
N HIS A 19 12.40 -3.78 15.26
CA HIS A 19 11.93 -3.40 16.59
C HIS A 19 10.98 -2.20 16.60
N ILE A 20 10.04 -2.16 15.64
CA ILE A 20 9.11 -1.05 15.48
C ILE A 20 8.10 -1.03 16.62
N SER A 21 8.14 0.05 17.39
CA SER A 21 7.08 0.40 18.33
C SER A 21 6.47 1.76 17.95
N LYS A 22 5.15 1.91 18.09
CA LYS A 22 4.44 3.16 17.89
C LYS A 22 3.45 3.41 19.00
N VAL A 23 3.68 4.49 19.74
CA VAL A 23 2.84 4.91 20.86
C VAL A 23 2.15 6.22 20.48
N PHE A 24 0.85 6.27 20.69
CA PHE A 24 0.04 7.50 20.71
C PHE A 24 -0.42 7.79 22.14
N PRO A 25 -0.87 9.01 22.46
CA PRO A 25 -1.38 9.31 23.79
C PRO A 25 -2.45 8.29 24.22
N GLY A 26 -2.13 7.51 25.26
CA GLY A 26 -3.02 6.46 25.81
C GLY A 26 -3.10 5.15 25.06
N VAL A 27 -2.43 4.97 23.92
CA VAL A 27 -2.50 3.73 23.11
C VAL A 27 -1.13 3.35 22.56
N LYS A 28 -0.72 2.10 22.80
CA LYS A 28 0.43 1.47 22.13
C LYS A 28 -0.07 0.73 20.89
N ALA A 29 0.04 1.34 19.74
CA ALA A 29 -0.53 0.83 18.49
C ALA A 29 0.34 -0.25 17.82
N LEU A 30 1.67 -0.22 18.04
CA LEU A 30 2.62 -1.25 17.62
C LEU A 30 3.63 -1.49 18.74
N GLU A 31 4.03 -2.74 18.91
CA GLU A 31 4.95 -3.18 19.94
C GLU A 31 5.94 -4.21 19.39
N ASP A 32 7.19 -3.78 19.24
CA ASP A 32 8.34 -4.62 18.85
C ASP A 32 8.12 -5.43 17.55
N VAL A 33 7.58 -4.81 16.52
CA VAL A 33 7.30 -5.46 15.24
C VAL A 33 8.56 -5.44 14.38
N SER A 34 8.99 -6.62 13.92
CA SER A 34 10.14 -6.79 13.02
C SER A 34 9.79 -7.75 11.89
N PHE A 35 9.99 -7.35 10.64
CA PHE A 35 9.88 -8.19 9.45
C PHE A 35 10.59 -7.55 8.26
N ASP A 36 10.71 -8.30 7.16
CA ASP A 36 11.29 -7.85 5.90
C ASP A 36 10.40 -8.22 4.71
N LEU A 37 10.48 -7.41 3.65
CA LEU A 37 9.87 -7.68 2.35
C LEU A 37 10.97 -7.82 1.31
N ARG A 38 10.87 -8.84 0.46
CA ARG A 38 11.79 -9.06 -0.66
C ARG A 38 11.16 -8.61 -1.99
N PRO A 39 11.98 -8.33 -3.01
CA PRO A 39 11.48 -7.97 -4.33
C PRO A 39 10.48 -8.97 -4.89
N GLY A 40 9.36 -8.49 -5.39
CA GLY A 40 8.33 -9.32 -6.04
C GLY A 40 7.45 -10.14 -5.08
N GLU A 41 7.63 -10.02 -3.77
CA GLU A 41 6.72 -10.64 -2.81
C GLU A 41 5.41 -9.85 -2.70
N VAL A 42 4.31 -10.57 -2.57
CA VAL A 42 2.98 -10.02 -2.29
C VAL A 42 2.57 -10.48 -0.89
N HIS A 43 2.68 -9.56 0.07
CA HIS A 43 2.36 -9.81 1.46
C HIS A 43 0.94 -9.38 1.80
N VAL A 44 0.17 -10.25 2.45
CA VAL A 44 -1.03 -9.83 3.16
C VAL A 44 -0.69 -9.44 4.59
N LEU A 45 -1.30 -8.35 5.05
CA LEU A 45 -1.30 -7.94 6.46
C LEU A 45 -2.67 -8.24 7.07
N MET A 46 -2.71 -9.25 7.91
CA MET A 46 -3.92 -9.77 8.57
C MET A 46 -4.00 -9.34 10.05
N GLY A 47 -5.18 -9.47 10.62
CA GLY A 47 -5.47 -9.18 12.03
C GLY A 47 -6.85 -8.56 12.20
N GLU A 48 -7.38 -8.55 13.43
CA GLU A 48 -8.65 -7.93 13.78
C GLU A 48 -8.62 -6.39 13.64
N ASN A 49 -9.79 -5.77 13.77
CA ASN A 49 -9.88 -4.32 13.86
C ASN A 49 -9.16 -3.83 15.12
N GLY A 50 -8.32 -2.82 14.97
CA GLY A 50 -7.46 -2.35 16.06
C GLY A 50 -6.14 -3.10 16.24
N ALA A 51 -5.85 -4.15 15.46
CA ALA A 51 -4.59 -4.90 15.54
C ALA A 51 -3.32 -4.09 15.19
N GLY A 52 -3.45 -2.86 14.69
CA GLY A 52 -2.31 -2.00 14.33
C GLY A 52 -1.99 -1.95 12.83
N LYS A 53 -2.75 -2.65 11.98
CA LYS A 53 -2.50 -2.78 10.52
C LYS A 53 -2.30 -1.42 9.83
N SER A 54 -3.28 -0.52 9.92
CA SER A 54 -3.20 0.81 9.27
C SER A 54 -2.06 1.66 9.84
N THR A 55 -1.74 1.51 11.14
CA THR A 55 -0.57 2.19 11.75
C THR A 55 0.72 1.66 11.15
N LEU A 56 0.85 0.33 10.99
CA LEU A 56 2.02 -0.30 10.40
C LEU A 56 2.22 0.15 8.95
N LEU A 57 1.16 0.15 8.13
CA LEU A 57 1.23 0.64 6.75
C LEU A 57 1.66 2.11 6.67
N LYS A 58 1.16 2.97 7.57
CA LYS A 58 1.55 4.39 7.64
C LYS A 58 2.99 4.58 8.10
N VAL A 59 3.52 3.67 8.91
CA VAL A 59 4.94 3.66 9.29
C VAL A 59 5.81 3.24 8.11
N ILE A 60 5.45 2.20 7.37
CA ILE A 60 6.16 1.78 6.14
C ILE A 60 6.14 2.89 5.09
N ALA A 61 5.00 3.52 4.89
CA ALA A 61 4.83 4.64 3.96
C ALA A 61 5.55 5.94 4.38
N GLY A 62 6.18 5.98 5.57
CA GLY A 62 6.85 7.17 6.09
C GLY A 62 5.91 8.28 6.58
N VAL A 63 4.58 8.04 6.61
CA VAL A 63 3.58 8.99 7.12
C VAL A 63 3.73 9.15 8.64
N PHE A 64 4.01 8.05 9.35
CA PHE A 64 4.31 8.07 10.77
C PHE A 64 5.75 7.66 11.02
N LYS A 65 6.46 8.48 11.82
CA LYS A 65 7.73 8.03 12.39
C LYS A 65 7.46 7.04 13.51
N PRO A 66 8.20 5.91 13.60
CA PRO A 66 8.12 5.02 14.75
C PRO A 66 8.56 5.75 16.03
N THR A 67 8.08 5.31 17.19
CA THR A 67 8.55 5.79 18.49
C THR A 67 9.89 5.15 18.84
N GLU A 68 10.03 3.87 18.48
CA GLU A 68 11.27 3.08 18.64
C GLU A 68 11.46 2.21 17.39
N GLY A 69 12.72 1.80 17.15
CA GLY A 69 13.10 0.98 16.02
C GLY A 69 13.41 1.78 14.76
N SER A 70 13.61 1.07 13.65
CA SER A 70 13.99 1.66 12.36
C SER A 70 13.28 0.98 11.21
N VAL A 71 12.92 1.78 10.19
CA VAL A 71 12.43 1.31 8.89
C VAL A 71 13.40 1.76 7.82
N VAL A 72 13.85 0.83 7.01
CA VAL A 72 14.69 1.10 5.84
C VAL A 72 13.98 0.52 4.63
N HIS A 73 13.89 1.30 3.56
CA HIS A 73 13.35 0.81 2.29
C HIS A 73 14.26 1.23 1.12
N LYS A 74 14.24 0.42 0.07
CA LYS A 74 14.92 0.69 -1.21
C LYS A 74 13.85 0.85 -2.28
N GLY A 75 13.98 1.89 -3.10
CA GLY A 75 13.02 2.18 -4.15
C GLY A 75 11.85 3.07 -3.73
N LYS A 76 10.93 3.24 -4.67
CA LYS A 76 9.79 4.14 -4.54
C LYS A 76 8.59 3.42 -3.95
N ILE A 77 8.09 3.93 -2.82
CA ILE A 77 6.84 3.48 -2.20
C ILE A 77 5.68 4.33 -2.72
N VAL A 78 4.62 3.68 -3.19
CA VAL A 78 3.34 4.34 -3.49
C VAL A 78 2.26 3.78 -2.58
N PRO A 79 1.80 4.56 -1.58
CA PRO A 79 0.72 4.16 -0.71
C PRO A 79 -0.64 4.52 -1.32
N LEU A 80 -1.50 3.53 -1.54
CA LEU A 80 -2.90 3.71 -1.89
C LEU A 80 -3.78 3.62 -0.62
N LEU A 81 -3.37 4.30 0.46
CA LEU A 81 -4.05 4.23 1.76
C LEU A 81 -5.25 5.17 1.85
N GLU A 82 -5.10 6.38 1.32
CA GLU A 82 -6.11 7.44 1.37
C GLU A 82 -6.10 8.19 0.03
N LEU A 83 -6.79 7.63 -0.97
CA LEU A 83 -6.80 8.19 -2.33
C LEU A 83 -7.36 9.61 -2.36
N GLY A 84 -6.55 10.55 -2.83
CA GLY A 84 -6.91 11.97 -2.92
C GLY A 84 -6.81 12.74 -1.60
N ALA A 85 -6.23 12.17 -0.53
CA ALA A 85 -6.00 12.88 0.73
C ALA A 85 -5.10 14.13 0.58
N GLY A 86 -4.22 14.13 -0.42
CA GLY A 86 -3.34 15.26 -0.75
C GLY A 86 -3.95 16.30 -1.71
N PHE A 87 -5.23 16.17 -2.09
CA PHE A 87 -5.85 17.12 -3.00
C PHE A 87 -6.18 18.45 -2.33
N ASP A 88 -5.87 19.56 -3.01
CA ASP A 88 -6.42 20.85 -2.67
C ASP A 88 -7.86 20.94 -3.22
N ARG A 89 -8.81 21.18 -2.32
CA ARG A 89 -10.23 21.19 -2.66
C ARG A 89 -10.63 22.40 -3.52
N GLN A 90 -9.85 23.47 -3.52
CA GLN A 90 -10.11 24.67 -4.32
C GLN A 90 -9.60 24.52 -5.76
N TYR A 91 -8.62 23.66 -5.97
CA TYR A 91 -8.06 23.38 -7.27
C TYR A 91 -8.96 22.43 -8.07
N THR A 92 -8.88 22.55 -9.39
CA THR A 92 -9.51 21.62 -10.34
C THR A 92 -8.89 20.23 -10.26
N GLY A 93 -9.52 19.22 -10.87
CA GLY A 93 -8.91 17.91 -11.04
C GLY A 93 -7.60 17.98 -11.81
N ALA A 94 -7.54 18.80 -12.87
CA ALA A 94 -6.33 19.02 -13.66
C ALA A 94 -5.17 19.56 -12.80
N GLU A 95 -5.40 20.59 -12.01
CA GLU A 95 -4.38 21.16 -11.11
C GLU A 95 -3.94 20.16 -10.03
N ASN A 96 -4.88 19.35 -9.52
CA ASN A 96 -4.59 18.31 -8.55
C ASN A 96 -3.79 17.13 -9.12
N ILE A 97 -3.85 16.84 -10.42
CA ILE A 97 -2.94 15.89 -11.07
C ILE A 97 -1.49 16.31 -10.83
N TYR A 98 -1.16 17.57 -11.05
CA TYR A 98 0.20 18.08 -10.86
C TYR A 98 0.57 18.15 -9.37
N LEU A 99 -0.33 18.66 -8.53
CA LEU A 99 -0.09 18.77 -7.09
C LEU A 99 0.18 17.40 -6.47
N TYR A 100 -0.73 16.44 -6.69
CA TYR A 100 -0.63 15.11 -6.11
C TYR A 100 0.50 14.30 -6.74
N GLY A 101 0.73 14.44 -8.03
CA GLY A 101 1.85 13.83 -8.71
C GLY A 101 3.21 14.33 -8.19
N ALA A 102 3.32 15.65 -7.89
CA ALA A 102 4.52 16.21 -7.27
C ALA A 102 4.74 15.67 -5.84
N MET A 103 3.68 15.49 -5.06
CA MET A 103 3.75 14.84 -3.72
C MET A 103 4.24 13.38 -3.84
N LEU A 104 3.91 12.69 -4.92
CA LEU A 104 4.39 11.34 -5.23
C LEU A 104 5.79 11.36 -5.85
N GLY A 105 6.42 12.53 -6.00
CA GLY A 105 7.78 12.70 -6.50
C GLY A 105 7.90 12.64 -8.03
N TYR A 106 6.82 12.91 -8.78
CA TYR A 106 6.88 13.04 -10.24
C TYR A 106 7.21 14.47 -10.67
N SER A 107 8.01 14.61 -11.74
CA SER A 107 8.27 15.94 -12.32
C SER A 107 7.06 16.44 -13.11
N LYS A 108 7.01 17.76 -13.33
CA LYS A 108 5.95 18.39 -14.11
C LYS A 108 5.92 17.88 -15.55
N GLU A 109 7.08 17.79 -16.18
CA GLU A 109 7.25 17.31 -17.56
C GLU A 109 6.78 15.87 -17.72
N PHE A 110 7.05 15.03 -16.71
CA PHE A 110 6.56 13.66 -16.69
C PHE A 110 5.03 13.60 -16.63
N LEU A 111 4.42 14.43 -15.77
CA LEU A 111 2.96 14.48 -15.61
C LEU A 111 2.29 15.07 -16.87
N GLU A 112 2.89 16.08 -17.51
CA GLU A 112 2.42 16.62 -18.78
C GLU A 112 2.40 15.57 -19.88
N ALA A 113 3.45 14.75 -19.97
CA ALA A 113 3.53 13.66 -20.96
C ALA A 113 2.52 12.51 -20.70
N ARG A 114 1.98 12.41 -19.51
CA ARG A 114 1.04 11.35 -19.08
C ARG A 114 -0.35 11.88 -18.76
N TYR A 115 -0.59 13.17 -18.94
CA TYR A 115 -1.81 13.85 -18.56
C TYR A 115 -3.07 13.19 -19.17
N ASP A 116 -3.06 12.99 -20.46
CA ASP A 116 -4.19 12.39 -21.17
C ASP A 116 -4.49 10.95 -20.70
N GLU A 117 -3.44 10.15 -20.42
CA GLU A 117 -3.59 8.80 -19.87
C GLU A 117 -4.23 8.83 -18.47
N ILE A 118 -3.83 9.78 -17.62
CA ILE A 118 -4.41 9.94 -16.28
C ILE A 118 -5.89 10.32 -16.38
N VAL A 119 -6.21 11.31 -17.22
CA VAL A 119 -7.58 11.79 -17.42
C VAL A 119 -8.48 10.69 -17.98
N GLU A 120 -8.03 9.97 -19.01
CA GLU A 120 -8.76 8.86 -19.61
C GLU A 120 -8.96 7.71 -18.60
N PHE A 121 -7.93 7.37 -17.81
CA PHE A 121 -8.07 6.33 -16.81
C PHE A 121 -9.08 6.71 -15.73
N SER A 122 -9.10 7.97 -15.29
CA SER A 122 -10.01 8.46 -14.24
C SER A 122 -11.49 8.44 -14.63
N GLU A 123 -11.79 8.47 -15.92
CA GLU A 123 -13.15 8.56 -16.49
C GLU A 123 -13.93 9.81 -15.99
N LEU A 124 -13.23 10.87 -15.63
CA LEU A 124 -13.85 12.09 -15.13
C LEU A 124 -14.37 13.01 -16.26
N GLY A 125 -13.84 12.86 -17.48
CA GLY A 125 -14.25 13.66 -18.64
C GLY A 125 -14.16 15.17 -18.37
N SER A 126 -15.23 15.89 -18.64
CA SER A 126 -15.31 17.35 -18.44
C SER A 126 -15.26 17.77 -16.96
N PHE A 127 -15.42 16.86 -16.02
CA PHE A 127 -15.25 17.19 -14.59
C PHE A 127 -13.81 17.49 -14.22
N ILE A 128 -12.83 17.16 -15.09
CA ILE A 128 -11.41 17.42 -14.80
C ILE A 128 -11.13 18.90 -14.55
N ASP A 129 -11.87 19.80 -15.19
CA ASP A 129 -11.74 21.25 -15.06
C ASP A 129 -12.60 21.85 -13.94
N VAL A 130 -13.31 21.00 -13.17
CA VAL A 130 -14.14 21.41 -12.04
C VAL A 130 -13.35 21.32 -10.74
N PRO A 131 -13.48 22.30 -9.80
CA PRO A 131 -12.85 22.24 -8.50
C PRO A 131 -13.21 20.97 -7.70
N VAL A 132 -12.21 20.34 -7.07
CA VAL A 132 -12.34 19.05 -6.36
C VAL A 132 -13.30 19.14 -5.17
N LYS A 133 -13.59 20.32 -4.63
CA LYS A 133 -14.66 20.51 -3.62
C LYS A 133 -16.03 20.03 -4.10
N ASN A 134 -16.27 20.01 -5.41
CA ASN A 134 -17.51 19.57 -6.03
C ASN A 134 -17.49 18.07 -6.41
N TYR A 135 -16.39 17.37 -6.17
CA TYR A 135 -16.27 15.94 -6.46
C TYR A 135 -16.95 15.09 -5.39
N SER A 136 -17.59 14.01 -5.82
CA SER A 136 -17.97 12.93 -4.92
C SER A 136 -16.72 12.23 -4.35
N SER A 137 -16.87 11.43 -3.30
CA SER A 137 -15.77 10.58 -2.79
C SER A 137 -15.24 9.63 -3.86
N GLY A 138 -16.13 9.05 -4.68
CA GLY A 138 -15.76 8.19 -5.79
C GLY A 138 -14.96 8.92 -6.88
N MET A 139 -15.31 10.16 -7.24
CA MET A 139 -14.55 10.96 -8.21
C MET A 139 -13.14 11.29 -7.70
N ARG A 140 -13.02 11.68 -6.42
CA ARG A 140 -11.70 11.91 -5.80
C ARG A 140 -10.84 10.66 -5.80
N ALA A 141 -11.43 9.54 -5.43
CA ALA A 141 -10.71 8.28 -5.38
C ALA A 141 -10.30 7.78 -6.79
N ARG A 142 -11.15 7.98 -7.82
CA ARG A 142 -10.81 7.69 -9.23
C ARG A 142 -9.60 8.49 -9.68
N LEU A 143 -9.59 9.80 -9.45
CA LEU A 143 -8.47 10.66 -9.82
C LEU A 143 -7.20 10.29 -9.05
N GLY A 144 -7.30 10.12 -7.72
CA GLY A 144 -6.17 9.74 -6.87
C GLY A 144 -5.53 8.41 -7.30
N PHE A 145 -6.36 7.40 -7.58
CA PHE A 145 -5.89 6.12 -8.08
C PHE A 145 -5.19 6.27 -9.44
N SER A 146 -5.78 7.04 -10.37
CA SER A 146 -5.21 7.24 -11.71
C SER A 146 -3.82 7.88 -11.66
N VAL A 147 -3.63 8.91 -10.83
CA VAL A 147 -2.33 9.56 -10.65
C VAL A 147 -1.34 8.63 -9.94
N ALA A 148 -1.76 7.96 -8.88
CA ALA A 148 -0.88 7.11 -8.09
C ALA A 148 -0.38 5.88 -8.85
N THR A 149 -1.17 5.36 -9.79
CA THR A 149 -0.84 4.15 -10.56
C THR A 149 -0.35 4.42 -11.98
N ILE A 150 -0.02 5.68 -12.31
CA ILE A 150 0.50 6.04 -13.64
C ILE A 150 1.91 5.46 -13.89
N VAL A 151 2.65 5.22 -12.83
CA VAL A 151 3.97 4.54 -12.84
C VAL A 151 3.90 3.31 -11.98
N GLU A 152 4.67 2.31 -12.36
CA GLU A 152 4.90 1.14 -11.54
C GLU A 152 5.87 1.51 -10.41
N PRO A 153 5.44 1.41 -9.13
CA PRO A 153 6.33 1.61 -8.00
C PRO A 153 7.21 0.38 -7.76
N ASP A 154 8.27 0.53 -6.97
CA ASP A 154 9.03 -0.62 -6.46
C ASP A 154 8.24 -1.35 -5.37
N ILE A 155 7.49 -0.57 -4.56
CA ILE A 155 6.68 -1.06 -3.44
C ILE A 155 5.30 -0.40 -3.49
N LEU A 156 4.25 -1.22 -3.55
CA LEU A 156 2.86 -0.79 -3.53
C LEU A 156 2.22 -1.14 -2.19
N ILE A 157 1.57 -0.16 -1.54
CA ILE A 157 0.83 -0.39 -0.30
C ILE A 157 -0.66 -0.22 -0.58
N LEU A 158 -1.44 -1.26 -0.29
CA LEU A 158 -2.90 -1.30 -0.48
C LEU A 158 -3.61 -1.49 0.86
N ASP A 159 -4.61 -0.68 1.16
CA ASP A 159 -5.46 -0.82 2.34
C ASP A 159 -6.93 -0.92 1.88
N GLU A 160 -7.46 -2.13 1.71
CA GLU A 160 -8.85 -2.43 1.31
C GLU A 160 -9.42 -1.59 0.14
N VAL A 161 -8.57 -0.78 -0.51
CA VAL A 161 -8.90 0.34 -1.42
C VAL A 161 -9.48 -0.12 -2.76
N LEU A 162 -9.58 -1.43 -3.02
CA LEU A 162 -10.18 -1.94 -4.26
C LEU A 162 -11.70 -1.72 -4.36
N SER A 163 -12.31 -1.10 -3.32
CA SER A 163 -13.73 -0.73 -3.30
C SER A 163 -14.03 0.63 -3.94
N VAL A 164 -13.10 1.18 -4.77
CA VAL A 164 -13.23 2.52 -5.37
C VAL A 164 -14.15 2.53 -6.57
N GLY A 165 -15.10 3.47 -6.57
CA GLY A 165 -15.99 3.72 -7.70
C GLY A 165 -17.08 2.65 -7.89
N ASP A 166 -17.64 2.59 -9.10
CA ASP A 166 -18.58 1.55 -9.49
C ASP A 166 -17.91 0.23 -9.87
N ALA A 167 -18.69 -0.80 -10.14
CA ALA A 167 -18.18 -2.14 -10.46
C ALA A 167 -17.24 -2.16 -11.68
N LYS A 168 -17.52 -1.30 -12.69
CA LYS A 168 -16.70 -1.21 -13.90
C LYS A 168 -15.33 -0.60 -13.60
N PHE A 169 -15.29 0.51 -12.86
CA PHE A 169 -14.04 1.15 -12.48
C PHE A 169 -13.22 0.27 -11.51
N ARG A 170 -13.89 -0.42 -10.58
CA ARG A 170 -13.25 -1.39 -9.69
C ARG A 170 -12.50 -2.47 -10.47
N LYS A 171 -13.15 -3.04 -11.50
CA LYS A 171 -12.50 -4.04 -12.36
C LYS A 171 -11.29 -3.48 -13.11
N LYS A 172 -11.36 -2.22 -13.54
CA LYS A 172 -10.24 -1.51 -14.17
C LYS A 172 -9.05 -1.34 -13.21
N CYS A 173 -9.34 -0.97 -11.94
CA CYS A 173 -8.32 -0.89 -10.89
C CYS A 173 -7.69 -2.27 -10.59
N GLU A 174 -8.51 -3.33 -10.43
CA GLU A 174 -8.03 -4.70 -10.22
C GLU A 174 -7.08 -5.14 -11.34
N ASN A 175 -7.45 -4.90 -12.59
CA ASN A 175 -6.61 -5.24 -13.74
C ASN A 175 -5.28 -4.47 -13.74
N ARG A 176 -5.28 -3.17 -13.36
CA ARG A 176 -4.06 -2.37 -13.24
C ARG A 176 -3.15 -2.91 -12.14
N ILE A 177 -3.70 -3.25 -10.99
CA ILE A 177 -2.95 -3.82 -9.87
C ILE A 177 -2.42 -5.22 -10.24
N GLN A 178 -3.23 -6.06 -10.88
CA GLN A 178 -2.79 -7.38 -11.34
C GLN A 178 -1.61 -7.27 -12.31
N SER A 179 -1.66 -6.33 -13.26
CA SER A 179 -0.52 -6.05 -14.15
C SER A 179 0.76 -5.65 -13.41
N MET A 180 0.66 -4.95 -12.27
CA MET A 180 1.82 -4.65 -11.43
C MET A 180 2.37 -5.90 -10.73
N PHE A 181 1.51 -6.79 -10.26
CA PHE A 181 1.92 -8.09 -9.68
C PHE A 181 2.65 -8.93 -10.72
N ASP A 182 2.10 -9.03 -11.92
CA ASP A 182 2.69 -9.81 -13.02
C ASP A 182 4.08 -9.29 -13.44
N LYS A 183 4.36 -8.00 -13.19
CA LYS A 183 5.65 -7.34 -13.43
C LYS A 183 6.61 -7.42 -12.25
N GLY A 184 6.23 -8.06 -11.16
CA GLY A 184 7.09 -8.27 -10.01
C GLY A 184 7.20 -7.07 -9.05
N VAL A 185 6.21 -6.17 -9.05
CA VAL A 185 6.12 -5.11 -8.02
C VAL A 185 5.92 -5.76 -6.65
N THR A 186 6.69 -5.32 -5.65
CA THR A 186 6.49 -5.77 -4.27
C THR A 186 5.25 -5.14 -3.68
N VAL A 187 4.40 -5.92 -3.03
CA VAL A 187 3.13 -5.43 -2.52
C VAL A 187 2.92 -5.81 -1.06
N ILE A 188 2.43 -4.85 -0.29
CA ILE A 188 1.83 -5.12 1.02
C ILE A 188 0.36 -4.70 0.98
N PHE A 189 -0.51 -5.60 1.40
CA PHE A 189 -1.94 -5.52 1.15
C PHE A 189 -2.74 -5.91 2.39
N VAL A 190 -3.76 -5.13 2.75
CA VAL A 190 -4.71 -5.49 3.80
C VAL A 190 -5.99 -6.01 3.16
N SER A 191 -6.43 -7.19 3.58
CA SER A 191 -7.72 -7.75 3.19
C SER A 191 -8.31 -8.62 4.30
N HIS A 192 -9.62 -8.63 4.39
CA HIS A 192 -10.39 -9.55 5.25
C HIS A 192 -10.93 -10.77 4.48
N SER A 193 -10.71 -10.85 3.17
CA SER A 193 -11.16 -11.96 2.33
C SER A 193 -10.09 -13.03 2.20
N THR A 194 -10.19 -14.11 2.97
CA THR A 194 -9.25 -15.25 2.93
C THR A 194 -9.11 -15.81 1.52
N SER A 195 -10.22 -15.94 0.76
CA SER A 195 -10.18 -16.44 -0.61
C SER A 195 -9.42 -15.53 -1.58
N GLN A 196 -9.50 -14.22 -1.39
CA GLN A 196 -8.72 -13.25 -2.18
C GLN A 196 -7.24 -13.33 -1.80
N VAL A 197 -6.95 -13.39 -0.50
CA VAL A 197 -5.60 -13.48 0.05
C VAL A 197 -4.85 -14.70 -0.49
N LEU A 198 -5.43 -15.89 -0.38
CA LEU A 198 -4.83 -17.14 -0.87
C LEU A 198 -4.59 -17.16 -2.38
N ARG A 199 -5.39 -16.40 -3.14
CA ARG A 199 -5.22 -16.30 -4.60
C ARG A 199 -4.14 -15.31 -5.03
N MET A 200 -3.96 -14.22 -4.27
CA MET A 200 -3.15 -13.07 -4.70
C MET A 200 -1.82 -12.95 -3.98
N CYS A 201 -1.71 -13.49 -2.77
CA CYS A 201 -0.55 -13.32 -1.92
C CYS A 201 0.31 -14.59 -1.87
N ASN A 202 1.61 -14.43 -1.72
CA ASN A 202 2.53 -15.54 -1.48
C ASN A 202 3.07 -15.53 -0.05
N LYS A 203 2.98 -14.42 0.65
CA LYS A 203 3.42 -14.25 2.03
C LYS A 203 2.33 -13.61 2.88
N GLY A 204 2.42 -13.80 4.19
CA GLY A 204 1.50 -13.22 5.16
C GLY A 204 2.20 -12.72 6.41
N ILE A 205 1.57 -11.75 7.03
CA ILE A 205 1.94 -11.16 8.31
C ILE A 205 0.64 -11.06 9.13
N LEU A 206 0.61 -11.64 10.32
CA LEU A 206 -0.50 -11.56 11.25
C LEU A 206 -0.14 -10.65 12.42
N LEU A 207 -0.92 -9.60 12.60
CA LEU A 207 -0.86 -8.73 13.76
C LEU A 207 -2.01 -8.98 14.72
N GLU A 208 -1.71 -8.91 16.01
CA GLU A 208 -2.69 -8.90 17.09
C GLU A 208 -2.24 -7.91 18.17
N GLN A 209 -3.12 -6.97 18.53
CA GLN A 209 -2.87 -5.95 19.55
C GLN A 209 -1.51 -5.23 19.39
N GLY A 210 -1.13 -4.94 18.14
CA GLY A 210 0.12 -4.24 17.80
C GLY A 210 1.36 -5.13 17.78
N ARG A 211 1.26 -6.43 17.98
CA ARG A 211 2.37 -7.39 17.97
C ARG A 211 2.33 -8.30 16.75
N LEU A 212 3.49 -8.71 16.29
CA LEU A 212 3.63 -9.71 15.25
C LEU A 212 3.41 -11.12 15.87
N ILE A 213 2.37 -11.82 15.38
CA ILE A 213 2.03 -13.16 15.87
C ILE A 213 2.54 -14.26 14.94
N ALA A 214 2.43 -14.04 13.63
CA ALA A 214 2.91 -14.97 12.63
C ALA A 214 3.39 -14.22 11.39
N GLN A 215 4.39 -14.78 10.70
CA GLN A 215 4.85 -14.36 9.38
C GLN A 215 5.37 -15.58 8.62
N GLY A 216 5.23 -15.57 7.31
CA GLY A 216 5.70 -16.67 6.47
C GLY A 216 4.85 -16.86 5.22
N ASP A 217 4.73 -18.10 4.77
CA ASP A 217 3.89 -18.44 3.65
C ASP A 217 2.42 -18.12 3.96
N VAL A 218 1.70 -17.64 2.96
CA VAL A 218 0.33 -17.12 3.15
C VAL A 218 -0.62 -18.18 3.73
N GLU A 219 -0.48 -19.44 3.31
CA GLU A 219 -1.33 -20.55 3.77
C GLU A 219 -1.15 -20.80 5.27
N ASP A 220 0.10 -20.76 5.76
CA ASP A 220 0.40 -20.96 7.18
C ASP A 220 -0.16 -19.81 8.03
N VAL A 221 0.01 -18.58 7.57
CA VAL A 221 -0.48 -17.39 8.29
C VAL A 221 -2.01 -17.35 8.32
N VAL A 222 -2.67 -17.71 7.21
CA VAL A 222 -4.13 -17.82 7.14
C VAL A 222 -4.63 -18.88 8.09
N SER A 223 -3.98 -20.05 8.16
CA SER A 223 -4.37 -21.14 9.08
C SER A 223 -4.31 -20.69 10.56
N VAL A 224 -3.25 -19.94 10.93
CA VAL A 224 -3.13 -19.38 12.29
C VAL A 224 -4.23 -18.35 12.56
N TYR A 225 -4.56 -17.51 11.57
CA TYR A 225 -5.63 -16.52 11.69
C TYR A 225 -7.00 -17.18 11.89
N GLU A 226 -7.35 -18.19 11.08
CA GLU A 226 -8.63 -18.91 11.17
C GLU A 226 -8.77 -19.68 12.49
N ALA A 227 -7.69 -20.32 12.96
CA ALA A 227 -7.70 -20.99 14.27
C ALA A 227 -8.02 -20.00 15.40
N LYS A 228 -7.41 -18.81 15.40
CA LYS A 228 -7.67 -17.77 16.40
C LYS A 228 -9.11 -17.21 16.33
N MET A 229 -9.66 -17.06 15.14
CA MET A 229 -11.03 -16.59 14.98
C MET A 229 -12.03 -17.61 15.55
N SER A 230 -11.76 -18.91 15.37
CA SER A 230 -12.62 -19.99 15.92
C SER A 230 -12.54 -20.13 17.44
N GLU A 231 -11.46 -19.66 18.08
CA GLU A 231 -11.33 -19.66 19.54
C GLU A 231 -12.09 -18.50 20.20
N ASN A 232 -12.43 -17.45 19.43
CA ASN A 232 -13.11 -16.24 19.91
C ASN A 232 -14.62 -16.26 19.66
N GLU A 233 -15.18 -17.30 19.00
CA GLU A 233 -16.62 -17.57 18.83
C GLU A 233 -17.15 -18.50 19.93
#